data_a70630cde5e4121311d7daed8375a6b1
#
_entry.id   a70630cde5e4121311d7daed8375a6b1
#
_cell.length_a   1.000
_cell.length_b   1.000
_cell.length_c   1.000
_cell.angle_alpha   90.00
_cell.angle_beta   90.00
_cell.angle_gamma   90.00
#
_symmetry.space_group_name_H-M   'P 1'
#
loop_
_entity.id
_entity.type
_entity.pdbx_description
1 polymer ?
#
loop_
_entity_poly.entity_id
_entity_poly.type
_entity_poly.pdbx_seq_one_letter_code
_entity_poly.pdbx_strand_id
1 'polypeptide(L)'
;IAGLGTTVSGDVALCGRPLASLTPHELSTTVGFVTTDKVRIANLACEDVVALGRAPYTNWIGRMQEADRAVVERSLRLVGMSAFARKTMDRMSDGECQRVMIARALAQDTPVILLDEPTAFLDLPNRYELATLLRRLTRDEGKCILFSTHDLDVALSLCDSVALIDTPSLHHLPAGEMVGSGLIERLFSGENARFDPETRTVRLR
;
A
#
# COMPACT_ATOMS: atom_id res chain seq x y z
N ILE A 1 -4.52 8.93 9.03
CA ILE A 1 -4.79 9.27 7.62
C ILE A 1 -6.01 8.49 7.11
N ALA A 2 -6.12 7.20 7.36
CA ALA A 2 -7.25 6.37 6.91
C ALA A 2 -8.61 6.71 7.57
N GLY A 3 -8.65 7.60 8.54
CA GLY A 3 -9.87 7.95 9.27
C GLY A 3 -10.40 6.88 10.22
N LEU A 4 -9.62 5.81 10.47
CA LEU A 4 -10.02 4.67 11.31
C LEU A 4 -9.77 4.90 12.79
N GLY A 5 -9.05 5.96 13.15
CA GLY A 5 -8.72 6.31 14.53
C GLY A 5 -9.07 7.75 14.87
N THR A 6 -9.01 8.09 16.15
CA THR A 6 -9.19 9.46 16.63
C THR A 6 -7.89 10.25 16.41
N THR A 7 -7.99 11.43 15.79
CA THR A 7 -6.87 12.36 15.70
C THR A 7 -6.60 12.95 17.09
N VAL A 8 -5.35 12.87 17.54
CA VAL A 8 -4.96 13.40 18.85
C VAL A 8 -4.72 14.91 18.77
N SER A 9 -4.03 15.37 17.71
CA SER A 9 -3.80 16.80 17.42
C SER A 9 -3.38 16.98 15.96
N GLY A 10 -3.50 18.20 15.42
CA GLY A 10 -3.11 18.57 14.07
C GLY A 10 -4.22 18.34 13.03
N ASP A 11 -3.92 18.70 11.79
CA ASP A 11 -4.84 18.67 10.66
C ASP A 11 -4.36 17.66 9.60
N VAL A 12 -5.32 16.95 9.01
CA VAL A 12 -5.08 16.05 7.88
C VAL A 12 -5.96 16.49 6.73
N ALA A 13 -5.38 16.69 5.55
CA ALA A 13 -6.10 16.94 4.31
C ALA A 13 -5.85 15.83 3.29
N LEU A 14 -6.90 15.40 2.61
CA LEU A 14 -6.86 14.42 1.51
C LEU A 14 -7.34 15.10 0.23
N CYS A 15 -6.52 15.10 -0.80
CA CYS A 15 -6.83 15.77 -2.07
C CYS A 15 -7.29 17.25 -1.87
N GLY A 16 -6.63 17.96 -0.94
CA GLY A 16 -6.94 19.37 -0.61
C GLY A 16 -8.17 19.59 0.29
N ARG A 17 -8.87 18.54 0.73
CA ARG A 17 -10.04 18.61 1.61
C ARG A 17 -9.70 18.13 3.02
N PRO A 18 -10.09 18.85 4.08
CA PRO A 18 -9.89 18.40 5.46
C PRO A 18 -10.55 17.03 5.70
N LEU A 19 -9.82 16.10 6.28
CA LEU A 19 -10.33 14.75 6.59
C LEU A 19 -11.61 14.79 7.43
N ALA A 20 -11.67 15.68 8.41
CA ALA A 20 -12.83 15.86 9.29
C ALA A 20 -14.10 16.32 8.55
N SER A 21 -13.97 16.87 7.33
CA SER A 21 -15.11 17.31 6.52
C SER A 21 -15.65 16.24 5.58
N LEU A 22 -14.96 15.08 5.46
CA LEU A 22 -15.36 14.01 4.56
C LEU A 22 -16.41 13.12 5.23
N THR A 23 -17.50 12.86 4.52
CA THR A 23 -18.46 11.82 4.90
C THR A 23 -17.82 10.42 4.76
N PRO A 24 -18.34 9.38 5.42
CA PRO A 24 -17.84 8.01 5.24
C PRO A 24 -17.84 7.55 3.77
N HIS A 25 -18.84 7.95 3.00
CA HIS A 25 -18.89 7.63 1.57
C HIS A 25 -17.79 8.36 0.79
N GLU A 26 -17.60 9.66 0.99
CA GLU A 26 -16.53 10.42 0.34
C GLU A 26 -15.15 9.87 0.72
N LEU A 27 -14.95 9.50 1.98
CA LEU A 27 -13.71 8.87 2.42
C LEU A 27 -13.48 7.54 1.69
N SER A 28 -14.50 6.69 1.60
CA SER A 28 -14.40 5.38 0.92
C SER A 28 -14.17 5.50 -0.60
N THR A 29 -14.48 6.63 -1.21
CA THR A 29 -14.18 6.92 -2.62
C THR A 29 -12.89 7.72 -2.82
N THR A 30 -12.24 8.15 -1.73
CA THR A 30 -10.98 8.92 -1.76
C THR A 30 -9.77 8.08 -1.37
N VAL A 31 -9.93 7.18 -0.39
CA VAL A 31 -8.82 6.38 0.14
C VAL A 31 -9.16 4.89 0.13
N GLY A 32 -8.31 4.11 -0.52
CA GLY A 32 -8.25 2.65 -0.37
C GLY A 32 -7.25 2.28 0.72
N PHE A 33 -7.53 1.21 1.47
CA PHE A 33 -6.66 0.77 2.55
C PHE A 33 -6.45 -0.74 2.53
N VAL A 34 -5.19 -1.16 2.70
CA VAL A 34 -4.79 -2.56 2.85
C VAL A 34 -4.02 -2.70 4.16
N THR A 35 -4.51 -3.57 5.04
CA THR A 35 -3.88 -3.89 6.32
C THR A 35 -2.74 -4.88 6.16
N THR A 36 -1.87 -4.97 7.15
CA THR A 36 -0.80 -5.99 7.25
C THR A 36 -1.37 -7.40 7.46
N ASP A 37 -2.62 -7.52 7.90
CA ASP A 37 -3.23 -8.81 8.23
C ASP A 37 -3.27 -9.76 7.03
N LYS A 38 -2.91 -11.01 7.28
CA LYS A 38 -3.05 -12.09 6.29
C LYS A 38 -4.53 -12.43 6.12
N VAL A 39 -5.13 -11.89 5.07
CA VAL A 39 -6.52 -12.18 4.75
C VAL A 39 -6.59 -13.49 3.97
N ARG A 40 -7.07 -14.55 4.64
CA ARG A 40 -7.38 -15.84 4.02
C ARG A 40 -8.84 -16.16 4.28
N ILE A 41 -9.65 -16.00 3.26
CA ILE A 41 -11.09 -16.29 3.35
C ILE A 41 -11.33 -17.63 2.65
N ALA A 42 -11.74 -18.62 3.41
CA ALA A 42 -12.04 -19.95 2.88
C ALA A 42 -13.20 -19.90 1.88
N ASN A 43 -13.07 -20.63 0.78
CA ASN A 43 -14.10 -20.77 -0.25
C ASN A 43 -14.50 -19.48 -0.96
N LEU A 44 -13.76 -18.37 -0.81
CA LEU A 44 -14.02 -17.15 -1.55
C LEU A 44 -13.02 -17.04 -2.71
N ALA A 45 -13.53 -16.86 -3.92
CA ALA A 45 -12.70 -16.72 -5.10
C ALA A 45 -11.98 -15.36 -5.12
N CYS A 46 -10.84 -15.31 -5.77
CA CYS A 46 -10.04 -14.10 -5.95
C CYS A 46 -10.86 -12.94 -6.51
N GLU A 47 -11.66 -13.21 -7.57
CA GLU A 47 -12.52 -12.19 -8.18
C GLU A 47 -13.59 -11.66 -7.23
N ASP A 48 -14.13 -12.51 -6.35
CA ASP A 48 -15.12 -12.08 -5.36
C ASP A 48 -14.50 -11.17 -4.29
N VAL A 49 -13.28 -11.48 -3.85
CA VAL A 49 -12.54 -10.61 -2.91
C VAL A 49 -12.26 -9.24 -3.55
N VAL A 50 -11.84 -9.21 -4.81
CA VAL A 50 -11.59 -7.95 -5.53
C VAL A 50 -12.88 -7.18 -5.73
N ALA A 51 -14.00 -7.88 -5.98
CA ALA A 51 -15.32 -7.28 -6.13
C ALA A 51 -15.80 -6.54 -4.88
N LEU A 52 -15.36 -6.93 -3.67
CA LEU A 52 -15.63 -6.18 -2.43
C LEU A 52 -15.11 -4.74 -2.49
N GLY A 53 -14.08 -4.46 -3.29
CA GLY A 53 -13.62 -3.10 -3.54
C GLY A 53 -14.67 -2.20 -4.18
N ARG A 54 -15.67 -2.77 -4.85
CA ARG A 54 -16.77 -2.02 -5.47
C ARG A 54 -17.90 -1.65 -4.50
N ALA A 55 -17.82 -2.06 -3.23
CA ALA A 55 -18.87 -1.79 -2.24
C ALA A 55 -19.32 -0.32 -2.17
N PRO A 56 -18.45 0.71 -2.28
CA PRO A 56 -18.88 2.12 -2.28
C PRO A 56 -19.78 2.49 -3.47
N TYR A 57 -19.76 1.73 -4.55
CA TYR A 57 -20.46 2.04 -5.80
C TYR A 57 -21.68 1.14 -6.05
N THR A 58 -21.84 0.08 -5.25
CA THR A 58 -22.99 -0.82 -5.36
C THR A 58 -24.21 -0.26 -4.62
N ASN A 59 -25.40 -0.69 -5.02
CA ASN A 59 -26.61 -0.36 -4.30
C ASN A 59 -26.69 -1.13 -2.96
N TRP A 60 -27.73 -0.83 -2.16
CA TRP A 60 -27.96 -1.45 -0.84
C TRP A 60 -28.11 -3.00 -0.89
N ILE A 61 -28.40 -3.59 -2.05
CA ILE A 61 -28.46 -5.04 -2.25
C ILE A 61 -27.07 -5.60 -2.62
N GLY A 62 -26.06 -4.75 -2.87
CA GLY A 62 -24.73 -5.17 -3.29
C GLY A 62 -24.65 -5.67 -4.74
N ARG A 63 -25.65 -5.32 -5.60
CA ARG A 63 -25.68 -5.79 -6.99
C ARG A 63 -24.63 -5.06 -7.83
N MET A 64 -23.66 -5.82 -8.35
CA MET A 64 -22.65 -5.34 -9.29
C MET A 64 -23.26 -5.14 -10.69
N GLN A 65 -22.88 -4.02 -11.31
CA GLN A 65 -23.16 -3.72 -12.71
C GLN A 65 -22.05 -4.26 -13.61
N GLU A 66 -22.25 -4.24 -14.92
CA GLU A 66 -21.24 -4.65 -15.89
C GLU A 66 -19.98 -3.76 -15.81
N ALA A 67 -20.14 -2.47 -15.58
CA ALA A 67 -19.04 -1.54 -15.36
C ALA A 67 -18.18 -1.94 -14.15
N ASP A 68 -18.79 -2.39 -13.05
CA ASP A 68 -18.06 -2.86 -11.87
C ASP A 68 -17.24 -4.11 -12.17
N ARG A 69 -17.78 -5.04 -12.95
CA ARG A 69 -17.07 -6.25 -13.38
C ARG A 69 -15.84 -5.90 -14.23
N ALA A 70 -15.97 -4.95 -15.15
CA ALA A 70 -14.84 -4.46 -15.95
C ALA A 70 -13.73 -3.87 -15.08
N VAL A 71 -14.09 -3.14 -13.99
CA VAL A 71 -13.11 -2.62 -13.03
C VAL A 71 -12.43 -3.77 -12.28
N VAL A 72 -13.16 -4.79 -11.84
CA VAL A 72 -12.60 -5.96 -11.16
C VAL A 72 -11.59 -6.68 -12.07
N GLU A 73 -11.99 -6.97 -13.32
CA GLU A 73 -11.11 -7.63 -14.30
C GLU A 73 -9.85 -6.81 -14.59
N ARG A 74 -10.00 -5.47 -14.75
CA ARG A 74 -8.87 -4.56 -14.92
C ARG A 74 -7.94 -4.61 -13.71
N SER A 75 -8.47 -4.58 -12.50
CA SER A 75 -7.69 -4.60 -11.26
C SER A 75 -6.89 -5.90 -11.12
N LEU A 76 -7.51 -7.06 -11.41
CA LEU A 76 -6.83 -8.35 -11.46
C LEU A 76 -5.71 -8.39 -12.50
N ARG A 77 -5.95 -7.80 -13.66
CA ARG A 77 -4.95 -7.74 -14.74
C ARG A 77 -3.75 -6.88 -14.35
N LEU A 78 -3.97 -5.73 -13.70
CA LEU A 78 -2.92 -4.82 -13.25
C LEU A 78 -1.94 -5.49 -12.28
N VAL A 79 -2.43 -6.37 -11.40
CA VAL A 79 -1.60 -7.09 -10.43
C VAL A 79 -1.12 -8.46 -10.91
N GLY A 80 -1.44 -8.84 -12.17
CA GLY A 80 -1.03 -10.13 -12.76
C GLY A 80 -1.80 -11.34 -12.26
N MET A 81 -3.03 -11.15 -11.74
CA MET A 81 -3.83 -12.22 -11.12
C MET A 81 -5.00 -12.70 -11.97
N SER A 82 -5.13 -12.29 -13.24
CA SER A 82 -6.25 -12.67 -14.11
C SER A 82 -6.43 -14.19 -14.26
N ALA A 83 -5.34 -14.94 -14.38
CA ALA A 83 -5.40 -16.41 -14.51
C ALA A 83 -5.88 -17.10 -13.22
N PHE A 84 -5.85 -16.40 -12.10
CA PHE A 84 -6.21 -16.89 -10.77
C PHE A 84 -7.58 -16.39 -10.30
N ALA A 85 -8.36 -15.70 -11.15
CA ALA A 85 -9.63 -15.08 -10.78
C ALA A 85 -10.57 -16.02 -10.00
N ARG A 86 -10.66 -17.28 -10.43
CA ARG A 86 -11.52 -18.31 -9.82
C ARG A 86 -10.84 -19.17 -8.74
N LYS A 87 -9.54 -18.96 -8.49
CA LYS A 87 -8.81 -19.66 -7.42
C LYS A 87 -9.24 -19.09 -6.08
N THR A 88 -9.47 -19.95 -5.10
CA THR A 88 -9.88 -19.53 -3.75
C THR A 88 -8.67 -19.06 -2.93
N MET A 89 -8.90 -18.07 -2.04
CA MET A 89 -7.86 -17.42 -1.25
C MET A 89 -7.08 -18.39 -0.34
N ASP A 90 -7.72 -19.43 0.16
CA ASP A 90 -7.11 -20.45 1.00
C ASP A 90 -6.07 -21.32 0.27
N ARG A 91 -6.08 -21.32 -1.07
CA ARG A 91 -5.15 -22.06 -1.92
C ARG A 91 -4.04 -21.20 -2.50
N MET A 92 -3.97 -19.95 -2.10
CA MET A 92 -2.97 -18.99 -2.61
C MET A 92 -1.76 -18.90 -1.69
N SER A 93 -0.61 -18.54 -2.27
CA SER A 93 0.57 -18.12 -1.52
C SER A 93 0.33 -16.74 -0.85
N ASP A 94 1.15 -16.38 0.13
CA ASP A 94 1.05 -15.07 0.79
C ASP A 94 1.23 -13.92 -0.21
N GLY A 95 2.16 -14.05 -1.16
CA GLY A 95 2.36 -13.05 -2.22
C GLY A 95 1.18 -12.94 -3.19
N GLU A 96 0.54 -14.06 -3.56
CA GLU A 96 -0.68 -14.05 -4.37
C GLU A 96 -1.83 -13.38 -3.58
N CYS A 97 -2.02 -13.71 -2.31
CA CYS A 97 -3.03 -13.07 -1.45
C CYS A 97 -2.79 -11.55 -1.35
N GLN A 98 -1.54 -11.12 -1.16
CA GLN A 98 -1.20 -9.71 -1.10
C GLN A 98 -1.54 -8.98 -2.41
N ARG A 99 -1.25 -9.57 -3.57
CA ARG A 99 -1.64 -9.02 -4.88
C ARG A 99 -3.17 -8.92 -5.02
N VAL A 100 -3.93 -9.89 -4.52
CA VAL A 100 -5.40 -9.84 -4.52
C VAL A 100 -5.92 -8.71 -3.64
N MET A 101 -5.33 -8.49 -2.47
CA MET A 101 -5.72 -7.39 -1.58
C MET A 101 -5.41 -6.01 -2.20
N ILE A 102 -4.30 -5.89 -2.93
CA ILE A 102 -3.99 -4.68 -3.71
C ILE A 102 -4.99 -4.53 -4.87
N ALA A 103 -5.34 -5.60 -5.59
CA ALA A 103 -6.38 -5.55 -6.63
C ALA A 103 -7.72 -5.10 -6.07
N ARG A 104 -8.10 -5.53 -4.86
CA ARG A 104 -9.30 -5.06 -4.17
C ARG A 104 -9.24 -3.54 -3.92
N ALA A 105 -8.11 -3.02 -3.45
CA ALA A 105 -7.93 -1.58 -3.25
C ALA A 105 -7.94 -0.81 -4.58
N LEU A 106 -7.40 -1.39 -5.66
CA LEU A 106 -7.48 -0.81 -7.01
C LEU A 106 -8.93 -0.80 -7.53
N ALA A 107 -9.69 -1.86 -7.27
CA ALA A 107 -11.11 -1.94 -7.67
C ALA A 107 -11.98 -0.91 -6.94
N GLN A 108 -11.56 -0.44 -5.75
CA GLN A 108 -12.20 0.68 -5.06
C GLN A 108 -12.03 2.01 -5.82
N ASP A 109 -11.11 2.07 -6.78
CA ASP A 109 -10.87 3.18 -7.70
C ASP A 109 -10.67 4.55 -7.02
N THR A 110 -9.93 4.56 -5.93
CA THR A 110 -9.57 5.75 -5.17
C THR A 110 -8.29 6.40 -5.69
N PRO A 111 -8.15 7.74 -5.60
CA PRO A 111 -6.91 8.42 -5.94
C PRO A 111 -5.75 8.11 -4.98
N VAL A 112 -6.05 7.78 -3.72
CA VAL A 112 -5.05 7.47 -2.68
C VAL A 112 -5.19 6.03 -2.23
N ILE A 113 -4.07 5.31 -2.11
CA ILE A 113 -4.01 3.96 -1.55
C ILE A 113 -3.00 3.95 -0.40
N LEU A 114 -3.45 3.51 0.76
CA LEU A 114 -2.62 3.30 1.93
C LEU A 114 -2.38 1.80 2.11
N LEU A 115 -1.12 1.42 2.32
CA LEU A 115 -0.75 0.02 2.54
C LEU A 115 0.05 -0.06 3.84
N ASP A 116 -0.35 -0.94 4.72
CA ASP A 116 0.37 -1.17 5.95
C ASP A 116 1.27 -2.40 5.80
N GLU A 117 2.59 -2.15 5.80
CA GLU A 117 3.65 -3.15 5.59
C GLU A 117 3.38 -4.15 4.45
N PRO A 118 3.13 -3.71 3.21
CA PRO A 118 2.67 -4.59 2.14
C PRO A 118 3.70 -5.65 1.73
N THR A 119 4.95 -5.49 2.13
CA THR A 119 6.05 -6.44 1.86
C THR A 119 6.33 -7.40 3.02
N ALA A 120 5.61 -7.24 4.16
CA ALA A 120 5.74 -8.15 5.28
C ALA A 120 5.41 -9.60 4.84
N PHE A 121 6.14 -10.56 5.39
CA PHE A 121 5.97 -11.99 5.10
C PHE A 121 6.28 -12.44 3.66
N LEU A 122 6.78 -11.54 2.80
CA LEU A 122 7.23 -11.88 1.47
C LEU A 122 8.73 -12.23 1.49
N ASP A 123 9.12 -13.22 0.69
CA ASP A 123 10.53 -13.47 0.40
C ASP A 123 11.13 -12.33 -0.45
N LEU A 124 12.42 -12.28 -0.53
CA LEU A 124 13.15 -11.19 -1.17
C LEU A 124 12.71 -10.92 -2.62
N PRO A 125 12.60 -11.92 -3.53
CA PRO A 125 12.13 -11.68 -4.90
C PRO A 125 10.71 -11.06 -4.92
N ASN A 126 9.77 -11.61 -4.15
CA ASN A 126 8.39 -11.13 -4.12
C ASN A 126 8.26 -9.69 -3.57
N ARG A 127 9.14 -9.27 -2.63
CA ARG A 127 9.19 -7.88 -2.14
C ARG A 127 9.50 -6.90 -3.26
N TYR A 128 10.55 -7.18 -4.05
CA TYR A 128 10.95 -6.32 -5.16
C TYR A 128 9.91 -6.30 -6.29
N GLU A 129 9.31 -7.44 -6.59
CA GLU A 129 8.23 -7.51 -7.56
C GLU A 129 7.03 -6.66 -7.13
N LEU A 130 6.65 -6.77 -5.85
CA LEU A 130 5.56 -5.98 -5.30
C LEU A 130 5.87 -4.48 -5.32
N ALA A 131 7.05 -4.08 -4.85
CA ALA A 131 7.47 -2.69 -4.85
C ALA A 131 7.54 -2.10 -6.28
N THR A 132 8.01 -2.89 -7.24
CA THR A 132 8.00 -2.53 -8.66
C THR A 132 6.58 -2.38 -9.20
N LEU A 133 5.65 -3.26 -8.80
CA LEU A 133 4.23 -3.13 -9.13
C LEU A 133 3.65 -1.83 -8.58
N LEU A 134 3.88 -1.52 -7.29
CA LEU A 134 3.40 -0.28 -6.68
C LEU A 134 3.91 0.96 -7.42
N ARG A 135 5.21 1.00 -7.76
CA ARG A 135 5.81 2.08 -8.54
C ARG A 135 5.17 2.23 -9.93
N ARG A 136 4.86 1.12 -10.60
CA ARG A 136 4.16 1.15 -11.88
C ARG A 136 2.75 1.70 -11.73
N LEU A 137 2.02 1.31 -10.69
CA LEU A 137 0.68 1.83 -10.42
C LEU A 137 0.66 3.34 -10.16
N THR A 138 1.68 3.91 -9.51
CA THR A 138 1.77 5.37 -9.35
C THR A 138 1.99 6.07 -10.68
N ARG A 139 2.84 5.53 -11.55
CA ARG A 139 3.20 6.16 -12.81
C ARG A 139 2.16 6.00 -13.90
N ASP A 140 1.64 4.78 -14.06
CA ASP A 140 0.76 4.43 -15.19
C ASP A 140 -0.71 4.71 -14.87
N GLU A 141 -1.12 4.58 -13.60
CA GLU A 141 -2.49 4.75 -13.14
C GLU A 141 -2.73 6.07 -12.38
N GLY A 142 -1.68 6.87 -12.19
CA GLY A 142 -1.77 8.16 -11.50
C GLY A 142 -2.19 8.07 -10.03
N LYS A 143 -2.00 6.91 -9.38
CA LYS A 143 -2.37 6.71 -7.97
C LYS A 143 -1.31 7.29 -7.03
N CYS A 144 -1.74 7.93 -5.95
CA CYS A 144 -0.90 8.25 -4.82
C CYS A 144 -0.84 7.04 -3.88
N ILE A 145 0.33 6.41 -3.74
CA ILE A 145 0.51 5.25 -2.88
C ILE A 145 1.41 5.63 -1.71
N LEU A 146 0.90 5.49 -0.49
CA LEU A 146 1.65 5.62 0.75
C LEU A 146 1.67 4.27 1.44
N PHE A 147 2.85 3.78 1.79
CA PHE A 147 2.96 2.53 2.54
C PHE A 147 3.96 2.64 3.69
N SER A 148 3.69 1.92 4.78
CA SER A 148 4.64 1.71 5.86
C SER A 148 5.59 0.57 5.50
N THR A 149 6.85 0.69 5.89
CA THR A 149 7.84 -0.38 5.73
C THR A 149 8.99 -0.20 6.70
N HIS A 150 9.58 -1.31 7.13
CA HIS A 150 10.87 -1.33 7.83
C HIS A 150 12.03 -1.72 6.88
N ASP A 151 11.75 -1.93 5.59
CA ASP A 151 12.74 -2.28 4.58
C ASP A 151 13.31 -0.99 3.95
N LEU A 152 14.49 -0.58 4.43
CA LEU A 152 15.18 0.62 3.95
C LEU A 152 15.53 0.56 2.47
N ASP A 153 15.89 -0.63 1.96
CA ASP A 153 16.29 -0.78 0.58
C ASP A 153 15.10 -0.53 -0.36
N VAL A 154 13.94 -1.09 -0.04
CA VAL A 154 12.70 -0.79 -0.77
C VAL A 154 12.36 0.71 -0.69
N ALA A 155 12.41 1.30 0.50
CA ALA A 155 12.06 2.71 0.69
C ALA A 155 13.01 3.66 -0.10
N LEU A 156 14.31 3.42 -0.06
CA LEU A 156 15.30 4.31 -0.67
C LEU A 156 15.51 4.08 -2.17
N SER A 157 15.19 2.88 -2.67
CA SER A 157 15.45 2.52 -4.08
C SER A 157 14.22 2.68 -4.98
N LEU A 158 13.02 2.56 -4.43
CA LEU A 158 11.79 2.46 -5.21
C LEU A 158 10.77 3.57 -4.95
N CYS A 159 10.86 4.28 -3.81
CA CYS A 159 9.94 5.38 -3.49
C CYS A 159 10.45 6.72 -4.03
N ASP A 160 9.52 7.61 -4.35
CA ASP A 160 9.84 8.98 -4.76
C ASP A 160 10.27 9.83 -3.55
N SER A 161 9.63 9.59 -2.39
CA SER A 161 9.95 10.25 -1.12
C SER A 161 9.79 9.30 0.06
N VAL A 162 10.46 9.62 1.15
CA VAL A 162 10.47 8.84 2.39
C VAL A 162 10.08 9.73 3.56
N ALA A 163 9.14 9.26 4.37
CA ALA A 163 8.81 9.84 5.66
C ALA A 163 9.44 8.97 6.76
N LEU A 164 10.55 9.44 7.34
CA LEU A 164 11.29 8.76 8.39
C LEU A 164 10.71 9.13 9.74
N ILE A 165 10.25 8.14 10.51
CA ILE A 165 9.76 8.33 11.87
C ILE A 165 10.90 8.10 12.84
N ASP A 166 11.32 9.17 13.52
CA ASP A 166 12.33 9.18 14.56
C ASP A 166 11.72 9.89 15.78
N THR A 167 10.96 9.14 16.57
CA THR A 167 10.12 9.67 17.65
C THR A 167 10.88 10.59 18.60
N PRO A 168 10.40 11.83 18.86
CA PRO A 168 9.07 12.36 18.51
C PRO A 168 9.00 13.07 17.14
N SER A 169 10.02 12.99 16.31
CA SER A 169 10.16 13.70 15.05
C SER A 169 9.71 12.84 13.85
N LEU A 170 9.26 13.53 12.81
CA LEU A 170 9.01 12.94 11.49
C LEU A 170 9.74 13.80 10.44
N HIS A 171 10.55 13.15 9.61
CA HIS A 171 11.32 13.81 8.56
C HIS A 171 10.83 13.31 7.20
N HIS A 172 10.36 14.20 6.36
CA HIS A 172 9.89 13.86 5.00
C HIS A 172 10.78 14.52 3.96
N LEU A 173 11.43 13.70 3.14
CA LEU A 173 12.37 14.15 2.08
C LEU A 173 12.20 13.27 0.83
N PRO A 174 12.57 13.79 -0.36
CA PRO A 174 12.84 12.96 -1.52
C PRO A 174 13.82 11.83 -1.16
N ALA A 175 13.61 10.63 -1.73
CA ALA A 175 14.41 9.45 -1.35
C ALA A 175 15.92 9.67 -1.55
N GLY A 176 16.32 10.36 -2.62
CA GLY A 176 17.74 10.70 -2.85
C GLY A 176 18.34 11.64 -1.80
N GLU A 177 17.57 12.63 -1.34
CA GLU A 177 17.97 13.58 -0.30
C GLU A 177 18.00 12.90 1.08
N MET A 178 17.08 11.98 1.34
CA MET A 178 17.04 11.22 2.60
C MET A 178 18.34 10.45 2.84
N VAL A 179 18.95 9.87 1.80
CA VAL A 179 20.25 9.16 1.89
C VAL A 179 21.35 10.11 2.33
N GLY A 180 21.42 11.33 1.76
CA GLY A 180 22.49 12.30 2.06
C GLY A 180 22.24 13.15 3.31
N SER A 181 21.09 13.02 3.96
CA SER A 181 20.68 13.88 5.09
C SER A 181 21.38 13.55 6.42
N GLY A 182 22.01 12.38 6.56
CA GLY A 182 22.53 11.88 7.82
C GLY A 182 21.46 11.42 8.83
N LEU A 183 20.17 11.47 8.45
CA LEU A 183 19.07 11.09 9.33
C LEU A 183 19.04 9.58 9.58
N ILE A 184 19.30 8.79 8.54
CA ILE A 184 19.32 7.33 8.65
C ILE A 184 20.54 6.88 9.45
N GLU A 185 21.72 7.50 9.23
CA GLU A 185 22.94 7.19 9.98
C GLU A 185 22.75 7.39 11.47
N ARG A 186 21.98 8.42 11.87
CA ARG A 186 21.67 8.67 13.29
C ARG A 186 20.88 7.54 13.92
N LEU A 187 19.91 6.95 13.20
CA LEU A 187 19.15 5.80 13.70
C LEU A 187 20.02 4.56 13.92
N PHE A 188 21.10 4.43 13.12
CA PHE A 188 22.04 3.32 13.19
C PHE A 188 23.37 3.70 13.85
N SER A 189 23.38 4.77 14.68
CA SER A 189 24.58 5.23 15.40
C SER A 189 25.00 4.36 16.60
N GLY A 190 24.30 3.26 16.86
CA GLY A 190 24.60 2.31 17.91
C GLY A 190 25.92 1.53 17.70
N GLU A 191 26.31 0.75 18.71
CA GLU A 191 27.60 0.01 18.70
C GLU A 191 27.67 -1.13 17.68
N ASN A 192 26.53 -1.71 17.29
CA ASN A 192 26.49 -2.97 16.56
C ASN A 192 26.23 -2.82 15.05
N ALA A 193 25.72 -1.68 14.60
CA ALA A 193 25.38 -1.49 13.19
C ALA A 193 25.59 -0.04 12.76
N ARG A 194 25.88 0.15 11.49
CA ARG A 194 25.89 1.47 10.86
C ARG A 194 25.26 1.42 9.48
N PHE A 195 24.64 2.52 9.08
CA PHE A 195 24.18 2.71 7.70
C PHE A 195 25.36 3.18 6.83
N ASP A 196 25.48 2.62 5.65
CA ASP A 196 26.45 3.00 4.62
C ASP A 196 25.69 3.71 3.49
N PRO A 197 25.83 5.07 3.36
CA PRO A 197 25.09 5.83 2.38
C PRO A 197 25.52 5.54 0.92
N GLU A 198 26.75 5.09 0.69
CA GLU A 198 27.22 4.76 -0.66
C GLU A 198 26.56 3.50 -1.19
N THR A 199 26.47 2.48 -0.36
CA THR A 199 25.84 1.18 -0.71
C THR A 199 24.37 1.12 -0.32
N ARG A 200 23.86 2.12 0.43
CA ARG A 200 22.48 2.20 0.97
C ARG A 200 22.09 1.00 1.84
N THR A 201 23.06 0.39 2.50
CA THR A 201 22.86 -0.80 3.29
C THR A 201 23.25 -0.60 4.74
N VAL A 202 22.64 -1.39 5.63
CA VAL A 202 23.07 -1.46 7.04
C VAL A 202 24.12 -2.57 7.16
N ARG A 203 25.27 -2.23 7.74
CA ARG A 203 26.37 -3.18 8.01
C ARG A 203 26.57 -3.36 9.49
N LEU A 204 26.85 -4.57 9.91
CA LEU A 204 27.36 -4.84 11.25
C LEU A 204 28.79 -4.28 11.37
N ARG A 205 29.14 -3.80 12.54
CA ARG A 205 30.49 -3.33 12.87
C ARG A 205 31.41 -4.47 13.27
#